data_7a17ea2b19937ac4d723e98e1071a36b
#
_entry.id   7a17ea2b19937ac4d723e98e1071a36b
#
_cell.length_a   1.000
_cell.length_b   1.000
_cell.length_c   1.000
_cell.angle_alpha   90.00
_cell.angle_beta   90.00
_cell.angle_gamma   90.00
#
_symmetry.space_group_name_H-M   'P 1'
#
loop_
_entity.id
_entity.type
_entity.pdbx_description
1 polymer ?
#
loop_
_entity_poly.entity_id
_entity_poly.type
_entity_poly.pdbx_seq_one_letter_code
_entity_poly.pdbx_strand_id
1 'polypeptide(L)'
;METKLARISQLSKENPDMVFTSLGHLINKEMLENCHVQMDGTKAVGIDGVTKEEYGRNLEENLEALIESLKKKSYKPKPARLVEIPKDNGKMRPLSIYCYEDKLVQEALRRILEAVFEPMFYDEMMGFRPNRGCHKAIRKLNIMLERKPTNYVLDADIKGFFQHLDHEWIVRFIESRIKDPNIIRLVRRMLKAGIMNNYEFEATEEGSGQGSVCSPIISCIYMHYVLIWWFREVVTPMLKGYAGLVVYADDFVVTFQYKSDAVWFYEHLKHRMGHFGLSLEEEKSRLIEFGRYAKERCSKSGTKPGTFTFLGFTHYCSKSKNGRFRVKRKTSKKKFAKKCREINQLMGHMKTWKLKEITAKLNQILTGYYHYYGI
;
A
#
# COMPACT_ATOMS: atom_id res chain seq x y z
N MET A 1 -4.71 26.91 1.17
CA MET A 1 -4.27 25.69 1.90
C MET A 1 -3.15 24.92 1.19
N GLU A 2 -3.25 24.63 -0.12
CA GLU A 2 -2.20 23.92 -0.88
C GLU A 2 -0.80 24.53 -0.76
N THR A 3 -0.71 25.87 -0.78
CA THR A 3 0.56 26.59 -0.62
C THR A 3 1.25 26.29 0.72
N LYS A 4 0.48 26.15 1.82
CA LYS A 4 1.02 25.84 3.16
C LYS A 4 1.55 24.39 3.21
N LEU A 5 0.81 23.43 2.67
CA LEU A 5 1.26 22.02 2.57
C LEU A 5 2.49 21.88 1.66
N ALA A 6 2.51 22.60 0.53
CA ALA A 6 3.68 22.64 -0.35
C ALA A 6 4.92 23.21 0.35
N ARG A 7 4.74 24.26 1.18
CA ARG A 7 5.85 24.82 1.99
C ARG A 7 6.36 23.82 3.04
N ILE A 8 5.47 23.06 3.69
CA ILE A 8 5.86 21.99 4.62
C ILE A 8 6.65 20.91 3.89
N SER A 9 6.17 20.49 2.72
CA SER A 9 6.85 19.48 1.91
C SER A 9 8.24 19.95 1.47
N GLN A 10 8.38 21.22 1.09
CA GLN A 10 9.66 21.83 0.76
C GLN A 10 10.61 21.85 1.96
N LEU A 11 10.13 22.32 3.13
CA LEU A 11 10.93 22.36 4.36
C LEU A 11 11.38 20.96 4.78
N SER A 12 10.48 19.97 4.68
CA SER A 12 10.80 18.57 4.98
C SER A 12 11.88 18.00 4.05
N LYS A 13 11.87 18.39 2.77
CA LYS A 13 12.85 17.97 1.77
C LYS A 13 14.22 18.64 2.02
N GLU A 14 14.21 19.93 2.30
CA GLU A 14 15.42 20.72 2.51
C GLU A 14 16.12 20.39 3.84
N ASN A 15 15.34 19.98 4.85
CA ASN A 15 15.80 19.67 6.20
C ASN A 15 15.34 18.26 6.63
N PRO A 16 16.07 17.22 6.28
CA PRO A 16 15.68 15.83 6.58
C PRO A 16 15.50 15.52 8.06
N ASP A 17 16.16 16.26 8.96
CA ASP A 17 16.08 16.06 10.42
C ASP A 17 15.09 17.01 11.09
N MET A 18 14.41 17.88 10.35
CA MET A 18 13.45 18.83 10.89
C MET A 18 12.27 18.14 11.55
N VAL A 19 11.94 18.55 12.77
CA VAL A 19 10.76 18.10 13.51
C VAL A 19 9.71 19.21 13.53
N PHE A 20 8.49 18.88 13.09
CA PHE A 20 7.36 19.81 13.06
C PHE A 20 6.59 19.76 14.38
N THR A 21 6.46 20.88 15.06
CA THR A 21 5.82 20.98 16.38
C THR A 21 4.44 21.63 16.36
N SER A 22 4.05 22.24 15.22
CA SER A 22 2.79 22.99 15.11
C SER A 22 2.16 22.78 13.72
N LEU A 23 1.34 21.74 13.57
CA LEU A 23 0.64 21.38 12.35
C LEU A 23 -0.88 21.27 12.54
N GLY A 24 -1.36 21.08 13.79
CA GLY A 24 -2.77 20.87 14.10
C GLY A 24 -3.67 22.02 13.67
N HIS A 25 -3.16 23.27 13.65
CA HIS A 25 -3.88 24.46 13.20
C HIS A 25 -4.22 24.43 11.69
N LEU A 26 -3.58 23.54 10.93
CA LEU A 26 -3.87 23.35 9.51
C LEU A 26 -5.20 22.62 9.28
N ILE A 27 -5.69 21.85 10.27
CA ILE A 27 -7.01 21.24 10.21
C ILE A 27 -8.03 22.32 10.57
N ASN A 28 -8.37 23.15 9.61
CA ASN A 28 -9.28 24.28 9.73
C ASN A 28 -10.43 24.17 8.71
N LYS A 29 -11.37 25.14 8.74
CA LYS A 29 -12.55 25.17 7.85
C LYS A 29 -12.16 25.05 6.39
N GLU A 30 -11.19 25.85 5.92
CA GLU A 30 -10.71 25.81 4.52
C GLU A 30 -10.20 24.43 4.11
N MET A 31 -9.41 23.74 4.96
CA MET A 31 -8.91 22.41 4.67
C MET A 31 -10.05 21.37 4.61
N LEU A 32 -10.97 21.40 5.57
CA LEU A 32 -12.07 20.44 5.64
C LEU A 32 -13.07 20.65 4.51
N GLU A 33 -13.36 21.88 4.10
CA GLU A 33 -14.15 22.20 2.90
C GLU A 33 -13.50 21.62 1.64
N ASN A 34 -12.19 21.83 1.46
CA ASN A 34 -11.44 21.28 0.36
C ASN A 34 -11.46 19.74 0.38
N CYS A 35 -11.38 19.12 1.55
CA CYS A 35 -11.53 17.68 1.69
C CYS A 35 -12.93 17.23 1.26
N HIS A 36 -13.98 17.93 1.71
CA HIS A 36 -15.36 17.63 1.35
C HIS A 36 -15.57 17.69 -0.17
N VAL A 37 -15.10 18.75 -0.82
CA VAL A 37 -15.25 18.91 -2.28
C VAL A 37 -14.58 17.76 -3.04
N GLN A 38 -13.36 17.37 -2.66
CA GLN A 38 -12.56 16.39 -3.39
C GLN A 38 -12.91 14.93 -3.06
N MET A 39 -13.59 14.65 -1.94
CA MET A 39 -13.96 13.29 -1.57
C MET A 39 -15.07 12.73 -2.47
N ASP A 40 -14.93 11.45 -2.84
CA ASP A 40 -15.94 10.72 -3.62
C ASP A 40 -17.17 10.41 -2.76
N GLY A 41 -18.33 10.93 -3.17
CA GLY A 41 -19.62 10.74 -2.50
C GLY A 41 -20.27 9.38 -2.70
N THR A 42 -19.75 8.56 -3.63
CA THR A 42 -20.31 7.23 -3.94
C THR A 42 -19.83 6.12 -2.99
N LYS A 43 -18.95 6.43 -2.04
CA LYS A 43 -18.38 5.47 -1.09
C LYS A 43 -19.38 5.07 -0.02
N ALA A 44 -19.27 3.82 0.43
CA ALA A 44 -20.12 3.26 1.48
C ALA A 44 -20.12 4.12 2.76
N VAL A 45 -21.28 4.19 3.41
CA VAL A 45 -21.51 4.95 4.64
C VAL A 45 -21.08 4.18 5.89
N GLY A 46 -20.68 4.92 6.94
CA GLY A 46 -20.33 4.37 8.25
C GLY A 46 -21.52 3.84 9.03
N ILE A 47 -21.32 3.67 10.35
CA ILE A 47 -22.36 3.16 11.26
C ILE A 47 -23.52 4.14 11.44
N ASP A 48 -23.30 5.44 11.21
CA ASP A 48 -24.31 6.50 11.34
C ASP A 48 -25.19 6.65 10.09
N GLY A 49 -24.88 5.96 9.01
CA GLY A 49 -25.62 6.01 7.77
C GLY A 49 -25.48 7.31 6.97
N VAL A 50 -24.71 8.30 7.46
CA VAL A 50 -24.61 9.62 6.85
C VAL A 50 -23.81 9.58 5.55
N THR A 51 -24.43 10.05 4.47
CA THR A 51 -23.81 10.21 3.16
C THR A 51 -23.09 11.56 3.04
N LYS A 52 -22.23 11.70 2.01
CA LYS A 52 -21.62 13.00 1.67
C LYS A 52 -22.67 14.07 1.39
N GLU A 53 -23.74 13.71 0.70
CA GLU A 53 -24.81 14.64 0.33
C GLU A 53 -25.59 15.11 1.57
N GLU A 54 -25.97 14.20 2.47
CA GLU A 54 -26.64 14.56 3.72
C GLU A 54 -25.77 15.45 4.61
N TYR A 55 -24.48 15.10 4.78
CA TYR A 55 -23.55 15.93 5.53
C TYR A 55 -23.38 17.33 4.89
N GLY A 56 -23.41 17.39 3.56
CA GLY A 56 -23.27 18.61 2.79
C GLY A 56 -24.47 19.57 2.85
N ARG A 57 -25.67 19.11 3.25
CA ARG A 57 -26.87 19.97 3.39
C ARG A 57 -26.67 21.06 4.44
N ASN A 58 -25.96 20.75 5.53
CA ASN A 58 -25.63 21.66 6.63
C ASN A 58 -24.11 21.74 6.80
N LEU A 59 -23.37 21.85 5.68
CA LEU A 59 -21.91 21.73 5.68
C LEU A 59 -21.24 22.73 6.62
N GLU A 60 -21.67 23.99 6.60
CA GLU A 60 -21.05 25.04 7.40
C GLU A 60 -21.18 24.76 8.90
N GLU A 61 -22.38 24.48 9.37
CA GLU A 61 -22.66 24.16 10.77
C GLU A 61 -21.93 22.88 11.24
N ASN A 62 -21.93 21.83 10.39
CA ASN A 62 -21.24 20.59 10.67
C ASN A 62 -19.73 20.78 10.79
N LEU A 63 -19.12 21.58 9.91
CA LEU A 63 -17.70 21.86 9.95
C LEU A 63 -17.32 22.75 11.13
N GLU A 64 -18.14 23.72 11.52
CA GLU A 64 -17.92 24.56 12.70
C GLU A 64 -17.95 23.72 13.98
N ALA A 65 -18.96 22.86 14.14
CA ALA A 65 -19.07 21.94 15.27
C ALA A 65 -17.86 20.98 15.33
N LEU A 66 -17.45 20.43 14.19
CA LEU A 66 -16.28 19.56 14.11
C LEU A 66 -15.00 20.29 14.51
N ILE A 67 -14.76 21.51 14.00
CA ILE A 67 -13.59 22.31 14.32
C ILE A 67 -13.55 22.69 15.80
N GLU A 68 -14.71 23.03 16.36
CA GLU A 68 -14.81 23.32 17.79
C GLU A 68 -14.45 22.09 18.64
N SER A 69 -14.94 20.91 18.25
CA SER A 69 -14.63 19.65 18.93
C SER A 69 -13.12 19.31 18.86
N LEU A 70 -12.49 19.58 17.71
CA LEU A 70 -11.05 19.39 17.52
C LEU A 70 -10.25 20.37 18.39
N LYS A 71 -10.63 21.66 18.43
CA LYS A 71 -10.00 22.69 19.27
C LYS A 71 -10.14 22.38 20.75
N LYS A 72 -11.32 22.00 21.20
CA LYS A 72 -11.61 21.58 22.59
C LYS A 72 -11.00 20.23 22.95
N LYS A 73 -10.39 19.55 21.96
CA LYS A 73 -9.81 18.21 22.15
C LYS A 73 -10.85 17.14 22.55
N SER A 74 -12.13 17.40 22.30
CA SER A 74 -13.24 16.49 22.62
C SER A 74 -13.59 15.54 21.47
N TYR A 75 -13.16 15.83 20.24
CA TYR A 75 -13.43 14.97 19.08
C TYR A 75 -13.02 13.51 19.35
N LYS A 76 -13.97 12.60 19.14
CA LYS A 76 -13.76 11.14 19.24
C LYS A 76 -14.29 10.50 17.94
N PRO A 77 -13.45 9.82 17.15
CA PRO A 77 -13.94 9.11 15.98
C PRO A 77 -14.91 8.02 16.40
N LYS A 78 -15.94 7.79 15.58
CA LYS A 78 -16.89 6.69 15.77
C LYS A 78 -16.25 5.36 15.37
N PRO A 79 -16.68 4.22 15.92
CA PRO A 79 -16.23 2.91 15.48
C PRO A 79 -16.51 2.70 13.99
N ALA A 80 -15.59 2.03 13.29
CA ALA A 80 -15.81 1.71 11.88
C ALA A 80 -16.75 0.52 11.73
N ARG A 81 -17.64 0.55 10.75
CA ARG A 81 -18.49 -0.59 10.39
C ARG A 81 -17.65 -1.65 9.67
N LEU A 82 -17.62 -2.87 10.20
CA LEU A 82 -16.94 -4.00 9.58
C LEU A 82 -17.77 -4.59 8.43
N VAL A 83 -17.15 -4.81 7.29
CA VAL A 83 -17.72 -5.52 6.14
C VAL A 83 -16.69 -6.51 5.62
N GLU A 84 -17.10 -7.75 5.41
CA GLU A 84 -16.22 -8.78 4.86
C GLU A 84 -16.37 -8.90 3.35
N ILE A 85 -15.26 -8.83 2.63
CA ILE A 85 -15.19 -8.97 1.17
C ILE A 85 -14.43 -10.24 0.81
N PRO A 86 -14.95 -11.11 -0.08
CA PRO A 86 -14.28 -12.35 -0.45
C PRO A 86 -12.98 -12.09 -1.24
N LYS A 87 -11.89 -12.75 -0.81
CA LYS A 87 -10.61 -12.78 -1.53
C LYS A 87 -10.63 -13.83 -2.64
N ASP A 88 -9.66 -13.72 -3.58
CA ASP A 88 -9.49 -14.69 -4.69
C ASP A 88 -9.22 -16.14 -4.24
N ASN A 89 -8.86 -16.36 -2.98
CA ASN A 89 -8.57 -17.66 -2.38
C ASN A 89 -9.71 -18.21 -1.48
N GLY A 90 -10.88 -17.57 -1.50
CA GLY A 90 -12.04 -17.95 -0.68
C GLY A 90 -11.98 -17.44 0.77
N LYS A 91 -10.87 -16.89 1.24
CA LYS A 91 -10.79 -16.21 2.56
C LYS A 91 -11.50 -14.86 2.48
N MET A 92 -12.02 -14.38 3.60
CA MET A 92 -12.61 -13.06 3.70
C MET A 92 -11.54 -11.99 3.97
N ARG A 93 -11.80 -10.77 3.51
CA ARG A 93 -11.00 -9.58 3.82
C ARG A 93 -11.89 -8.64 4.63
N PRO A 94 -11.53 -8.35 5.88
CA PRO A 94 -12.25 -7.34 6.65
C PRO A 94 -11.98 -5.95 6.06
N LEU A 95 -13.02 -5.17 5.87
CA LEU A 95 -12.97 -3.78 5.42
C LEU A 95 -13.67 -2.91 6.46
N SER A 96 -12.97 -1.90 6.94
CA SER A 96 -13.48 -0.93 7.91
C SER A 96 -14.06 0.28 7.17
N ILE A 97 -15.35 0.53 7.35
CA ILE A 97 -16.06 1.66 6.73
C ILE A 97 -16.33 2.70 7.82
N TYR A 98 -15.64 3.84 7.72
CA TYR A 98 -15.72 4.94 8.67
C TYR A 98 -16.90 5.87 8.36
N CYS A 99 -17.37 6.60 9.38
CA CYS A 99 -18.35 7.66 9.23
C CYS A 99 -17.83 8.78 8.34
N TYR A 100 -18.71 9.52 7.69
CA TYR A 100 -18.32 10.53 6.73
C TYR A 100 -17.46 11.62 7.36
N GLU A 101 -17.84 12.12 8.54
CA GLU A 101 -17.09 13.10 9.30
C GLU A 101 -15.68 12.61 9.66
N ASP A 102 -15.56 11.35 10.10
CA ASP A 102 -14.26 10.76 10.39
C ASP A 102 -13.37 10.64 9.15
N LYS A 103 -13.96 10.35 7.98
CA LYS A 103 -13.23 10.36 6.71
C LYS A 103 -12.69 11.75 6.35
N LEU A 104 -13.42 12.83 6.65
CA LEU A 104 -12.94 14.20 6.44
C LEU A 104 -11.71 14.49 7.31
N VAL A 105 -11.76 14.12 8.58
CA VAL A 105 -10.64 14.32 9.50
C VAL A 105 -9.44 13.45 9.09
N GLN A 106 -9.70 12.20 8.68
CA GLN A 106 -8.66 11.31 8.15
C GLN A 106 -8.01 11.87 6.88
N GLU A 107 -8.79 12.46 5.97
CA GLU A 107 -8.25 13.06 4.75
C GLU A 107 -7.38 14.29 5.06
N ALA A 108 -7.82 15.16 5.97
CA ALA A 108 -7.01 16.29 6.42
C ALA A 108 -5.69 15.84 7.06
N LEU A 109 -5.75 14.84 7.93
CA LEU A 109 -4.57 14.23 8.54
C LEU A 109 -3.65 13.57 7.50
N ARG A 110 -4.19 12.81 6.54
CA ARG A 110 -3.44 12.21 5.45
C ARG A 110 -2.63 13.25 4.68
N ARG A 111 -3.22 14.40 4.34
CA ARG A 111 -2.54 15.48 3.62
C ARG A 111 -1.38 16.07 4.42
N ILE A 112 -1.54 16.21 5.73
CA ILE A 112 -0.46 16.71 6.60
C ILE A 112 0.67 15.68 6.68
N LEU A 113 0.34 14.42 6.93
CA LEU A 113 1.34 13.34 6.98
C LEU A 113 2.08 13.20 5.64
N GLU A 114 1.35 13.26 4.52
CA GLU A 114 1.94 13.19 3.18
C GLU A 114 2.89 14.37 2.92
N ALA A 115 2.51 15.60 3.29
CA ALA A 115 3.39 16.77 3.14
C ALA A 115 4.71 16.62 3.91
N VAL A 116 4.69 15.97 5.08
CA VAL A 116 5.90 15.75 5.89
C VAL A 116 6.71 14.56 5.41
N PHE A 117 6.07 13.42 5.11
CA PHE A 117 6.77 12.14 4.91
C PHE A 117 7.08 11.81 3.44
N GLU A 118 6.26 12.28 2.46
CA GLU A 118 6.50 11.97 1.05
C GLU A 118 7.91 12.39 0.55
N PRO A 119 8.46 13.56 0.96
CA PRO A 119 9.79 13.98 0.52
C PRO A 119 10.94 13.07 0.98
N MET A 120 10.76 12.33 2.09
CA MET A 120 11.79 11.46 2.64
C MET A 120 11.71 10.00 2.16
N PHE A 121 10.62 9.62 1.51
CA PHE A 121 10.48 8.25 1.02
C PHE A 121 11.42 7.95 -0.13
N TYR A 122 12.15 6.87 -0.02
CA TYR A 122 13.07 6.39 -1.06
C TYR A 122 12.33 5.86 -2.29
N ASP A 123 13.08 5.79 -3.41
CA ASP A 123 12.56 5.31 -4.69
C ASP A 123 12.17 3.82 -4.73
N GLU A 124 12.56 3.06 -3.72
CA GLU A 124 12.16 1.66 -3.52
C GLU A 124 10.66 1.53 -3.26
N MET A 125 10.05 2.53 -2.63
CA MET A 125 8.63 2.56 -2.30
C MET A 125 7.80 3.07 -3.48
N MET A 126 6.90 2.22 -3.98
CA MET A 126 6.06 2.50 -5.15
C MET A 126 4.56 2.53 -4.87
N GLY A 127 4.09 1.83 -3.83
CA GLY A 127 2.67 1.79 -3.47
C GLY A 127 2.21 3.05 -2.75
N PHE A 128 0.96 3.45 -2.99
CA PHE A 128 0.25 4.54 -2.31
C PHE A 128 0.91 5.94 -2.37
N ARG A 129 1.86 6.14 -3.25
CA ARG A 129 2.57 7.41 -3.42
C ARG A 129 2.10 8.18 -4.66
N PRO A 130 2.08 9.52 -4.62
CA PRO A 130 1.78 10.35 -5.78
C PRO A 130 2.72 10.03 -6.97
N ASN A 131 2.16 10.00 -8.17
CA ASN A 131 2.91 9.76 -9.41
C ASN A 131 3.70 8.44 -9.45
N ARG A 132 3.41 7.50 -8.55
CA ARG A 132 3.93 6.12 -8.52
C ARG A 132 2.81 5.14 -8.88
N GLY A 133 3.16 3.92 -9.27
CA GLY A 133 2.17 2.92 -9.62
C GLY A 133 2.79 1.59 -10.02
N CYS A 134 1.92 0.58 -10.21
CA CYS A 134 2.34 -0.80 -10.52
C CYS A 134 3.31 -0.88 -11.70
N HIS A 135 3.04 -0.17 -12.79
CA HIS A 135 3.90 -0.20 -13.98
C HIS A 135 5.30 0.41 -13.74
N LYS A 136 5.41 1.43 -12.87
CA LYS A 136 6.71 1.98 -12.47
C LYS A 136 7.48 0.99 -11.60
N ALA A 137 6.80 0.31 -10.66
CA ALA A 137 7.39 -0.74 -9.85
C ALA A 137 7.93 -1.90 -10.71
N ILE A 138 7.13 -2.37 -11.68
CA ILE A 138 7.52 -3.43 -12.61
C ILE A 138 8.71 -3.00 -13.49
N ARG A 139 8.73 -1.75 -13.97
CA ARG A 139 9.89 -1.23 -14.74
C ARG A 139 11.16 -1.20 -13.89
N LYS A 140 11.08 -0.71 -12.64
CA LYS A 140 12.22 -0.71 -11.71
C LYS A 140 12.71 -2.13 -11.47
N LEU A 141 11.82 -3.07 -11.17
CA LEU A 141 12.15 -4.48 -11.00
C LEU A 141 12.84 -5.05 -12.25
N ASN A 142 12.33 -4.75 -13.46
CA ASN A 142 12.94 -5.23 -14.69
C ASN A 142 14.37 -4.72 -14.87
N ILE A 143 14.64 -3.46 -14.52
CA ILE A 143 16.01 -2.90 -14.56
C ILE A 143 16.94 -3.66 -13.61
N MET A 144 16.46 -3.96 -12.40
CA MET A 144 17.23 -4.72 -11.40
C MET A 144 17.54 -6.13 -11.90
N LEU A 145 16.57 -6.80 -12.53
CA LEU A 145 16.72 -8.18 -13.02
C LEU A 145 17.56 -8.31 -14.30
N GLU A 146 17.51 -7.33 -15.22
CA GLU A 146 18.19 -7.43 -16.51
C GLU A 146 19.55 -6.72 -16.55
N ARG A 147 19.66 -5.55 -15.88
CA ARG A 147 20.83 -4.66 -16.01
C ARG A 147 21.78 -4.74 -14.81
N LYS A 148 21.32 -5.28 -13.69
CA LYS A 148 22.16 -5.47 -12.50
C LYS A 148 22.59 -6.92 -12.36
N PRO A 149 23.64 -7.24 -11.61
CA PRO A 149 24.15 -8.60 -11.44
C PRO A 149 23.26 -9.45 -10.53
N THR A 150 21.97 -9.55 -10.87
CA THR A 150 21.00 -10.34 -10.12
C THR A 150 21.10 -11.81 -10.47
N ASN A 151 21.24 -12.65 -9.42
CA ASN A 151 21.23 -14.11 -9.52
C ASN A 151 20.18 -14.79 -8.63
N TYR A 152 19.68 -14.08 -7.62
CA TYR A 152 18.69 -14.58 -6.68
C TYR A 152 17.62 -13.53 -6.46
N VAL A 153 16.39 -14.00 -6.29
CA VAL A 153 15.22 -13.17 -5.98
C VAL A 153 14.55 -13.73 -4.74
N LEU A 154 14.35 -12.90 -3.75
CA LEU A 154 13.48 -13.18 -2.62
C LEU A 154 12.12 -12.57 -2.92
N ASP A 155 11.12 -13.42 -3.07
CA ASP A 155 9.69 -13.12 -3.19
C ASP A 155 9.09 -13.35 -1.81
N ALA A 156 8.68 -12.32 -1.09
CA ALA A 156 8.20 -12.41 0.29
C ALA A 156 6.89 -11.64 0.48
N ASP A 157 6.01 -12.21 1.31
CA ASP A 157 4.68 -11.68 1.63
C ASP A 157 4.57 -11.48 3.15
N ILE A 158 4.02 -10.35 3.59
CA ILE A 158 3.79 -10.06 5.01
C ILE A 158 2.40 -10.58 5.39
N LYS A 159 2.33 -11.38 6.44
CA LYS A 159 1.07 -11.95 6.93
C LYS A 159 0.20 -10.86 7.55
N GLY A 160 -0.97 -10.61 6.97
CA GLY A 160 -1.96 -9.70 7.56
C GLY A 160 -1.45 -8.29 7.84
N PHE A 161 -0.61 -7.71 6.99
CA PHE A 161 0.13 -6.47 7.22
C PHE A 161 -0.70 -5.37 7.92
N PHE A 162 -1.82 -4.95 7.32
CA PHE A 162 -2.65 -3.88 7.89
C PHE A 162 -3.30 -4.24 9.23
N GLN A 163 -3.45 -5.52 9.54
CA GLN A 163 -4.07 -6.02 10.77
C GLN A 163 -3.10 -6.06 11.95
N HIS A 164 -1.77 -6.14 11.66
CA HIS A 164 -0.72 -6.30 12.67
C HIS A 164 0.22 -5.10 12.77
N LEU A 165 -0.19 -3.93 12.27
CA LEU A 165 0.57 -2.70 12.48
C LEU A 165 0.48 -2.29 13.96
N ASP A 166 1.58 -2.33 14.67
CA ASP A 166 1.65 -1.95 16.08
C ASP A 166 1.41 -0.43 16.24
N HIS A 167 0.44 -0.05 17.07
CA HIS A 167 0.03 1.34 17.28
C HIS A 167 1.13 2.21 17.88
N GLU A 168 1.93 1.66 18.80
CA GLU A 168 3.00 2.43 19.43
C GLU A 168 4.15 2.67 18.45
N TRP A 169 4.48 1.69 17.60
CA TRP A 169 5.45 1.90 16.53
C TRP A 169 4.96 2.90 15.49
N ILE A 170 3.67 2.86 15.08
CA ILE A 170 3.10 3.89 14.20
C ILE A 170 3.34 5.28 14.79
N VAL A 171 2.99 5.46 16.07
CA VAL A 171 3.12 6.76 16.75
C VAL A 171 4.59 7.17 16.84
N ARG A 172 5.49 6.28 17.27
CA ARG A 172 6.94 6.56 17.33
C ARG A 172 7.52 6.97 15.98
N PHE A 173 7.13 6.31 14.90
CA PHE A 173 7.58 6.69 13.55
C PHE A 173 7.05 8.07 13.15
N ILE A 174 5.81 8.40 13.48
CA ILE A 174 5.26 9.72 13.22
C ILE A 174 5.97 10.76 14.10
N GLU A 175 6.19 10.49 15.38
CA GLU A 175 6.87 11.38 16.34
C GLU A 175 8.33 11.68 15.97
N SER A 176 8.97 10.84 15.14
CA SER A 176 10.31 11.13 14.62
C SER A 176 10.36 12.44 13.81
N ARG A 177 9.24 12.85 13.20
CA ARG A 177 9.14 14.04 12.36
C ARG A 177 8.05 15.02 12.80
N ILE A 178 7.04 14.58 13.56
CA ILE A 178 5.92 15.40 14.01
C ILE A 178 5.75 15.24 15.51
N LYS A 179 6.05 16.31 16.26
CA LYS A 179 5.84 16.40 17.71
C LYS A 179 4.70 17.35 18.10
N ASP A 180 3.77 17.62 17.17
CA ASP A 180 2.54 18.35 17.50
C ASP A 180 1.60 17.45 18.32
N PRO A 181 1.30 17.80 19.59
CA PRO A 181 0.49 16.94 20.47
C PRO A 181 -0.95 16.79 19.98
N ASN A 182 -1.47 17.72 19.16
CA ASN A 182 -2.81 17.61 18.59
C ASN A 182 -2.85 16.57 17.47
N ILE A 183 -1.84 16.56 16.58
CA ILE A 183 -1.70 15.55 15.52
C ILE A 183 -1.51 14.17 16.13
N ILE A 184 -0.59 14.03 17.08
CA ILE A 184 -0.31 12.73 17.74
C ILE A 184 -1.57 12.19 18.45
N ARG A 185 -2.28 13.06 19.19
CA ARG A 185 -3.55 12.67 19.81
C ARG A 185 -4.59 12.20 18.80
N LEU A 186 -4.70 12.89 17.67
CA LEU A 186 -5.64 12.54 16.62
C LEU A 186 -5.31 11.18 16.01
N VAL A 187 -4.03 10.93 15.70
CA VAL A 187 -3.55 9.62 15.24
C VAL A 187 -3.92 8.53 16.24
N ARG A 188 -3.59 8.69 17.52
CA ARG A 188 -3.91 7.70 18.57
C ARG A 188 -5.41 7.43 18.67
N ARG A 189 -6.25 8.46 18.59
CA ARG A 189 -7.71 8.31 18.62
C ARG A 189 -8.23 7.55 17.42
N MET A 190 -7.72 7.83 16.23
CA MET A 190 -8.12 7.13 15.00
C MET A 190 -7.72 5.66 15.01
N LEU A 191 -6.54 5.33 15.51
CA LEU A 191 -6.08 3.95 15.64
C LEU A 191 -6.94 3.16 16.64
N LYS A 192 -7.38 3.81 17.73
CA LYS A 192 -8.19 3.22 18.81
C LYS A 192 -9.70 3.41 18.64
N ALA A 193 -10.18 3.83 17.47
CA ALA A 193 -11.60 4.06 17.23
C ALA A 193 -12.47 2.81 17.40
N GLY A 194 -11.89 1.62 17.25
CA GLY A 194 -12.60 0.35 17.29
C GLY A 194 -13.38 0.04 16.01
N ILE A 195 -13.97 -1.13 16.01
CA ILE A 195 -14.84 -1.60 14.93
C ILE A 195 -16.19 -2.02 15.51
N MET A 196 -17.23 -1.91 14.69
CA MET A 196 -18.55 -2.40 14.97
C MET A 196 -18.83 -3.59 14.06
N ASN A 197 -18.94 -4.78 14.66
CA ASN A 197 -19.20 -6.03 13.98
C ASN A 197 -20.58 -6.55 14.44
N ASN A 198 -21.55 -6.61 13.53
CA ASN A 198 -22.91 -7.08 13.84
C ASN A 198 -23.51 -6.47 15.13
N TYR A 199 -23.37 -5.14 15.30
CA TYR A 199 -23.80 -4.35 16.47
C TYR A 199 -23.00 -4.58 17.77
N GLU A 200 -21.93 -5.37 17.75
CA GLU A 200 -21.00 -5.53 18.85
C GLU A 200 -19.76 -4.67 18.64
N PHE A 201 -19.37 -3.95 19.68
CA PHE A 201 -18.14 -3.12 19.66
C PHE A 201 -16.93 -3.97 19.98
N GLU A 202 -15.92 -3.91 19.11
CA GLU A 202 -14.63 -4.53 19.32
C GLU A 202 -13.54 -3.42 19.36
N ALA A 203 -12.79 -3.38 20.46
CA ALA A 203 -11.65 -2.47 20.57
C ALA A 203 -10.51 -2.91 19.63
N THR A 204 -9.81 -1.94 19.04
CA THR A 204 -8.63 -2.20 18.22
C THR A 204 -7.37 -1.84 19.01
N GLU A 205 -6.53 -2.83 19.31
CA GLU A 205 -5.26 -2.64 20.01
C GLU A 205 -4.07 -2.61 19.04
N GLU A 206 -4.24 -3.20 17.86
CA GLU A 206 -3.28 -3.21 16.76
C GLU A 206 -4.00 -3.00 15.41
N GLY A 207 -3.22 -2.75 14.38
CA GLY A 207 -3.71 -2.61 13.02
C GLY A 207 -4.14 -1.20 12.66
N SER A 208 -4.14 -0.96 11.36
CA SER A 208 -4.74 0.23 10.75
C SER A 208 -5.88 -0.24 9.87
N GLY A 209 -7.12 0.16 10.19
CA GLY A 209 -8.32 -0.38 9.55
C GLY A 209 -8.24 -0.33 8.02
N GLN A 210 -8.39 -1.49 7.38
CA GLN A 210 -8.44 -1.55 5.91
C GLN A 210 -9.67 -0.79 5.42
N GLY A 211 -9.46 0.36 4.78
CA GLY A 211 -10.52 1.27 4.33
C GLY A 211 -10.44 2.66 4.98
N SER A 212 -9.61 2.86 5.99
CA SER A 212 -9.26 4.20 6.47
C SER A 212 -8.53 4.99 5.39
N VAL A 213 -8.86 6.27 5.27
CA VAL A 213 -8.21 7.20 4.32
C VAL A 213 -6.73 7.43 4.69
N CYS A 214 -6.37 7.33 5.97
CA CYS A 214 -5.00 7.48 6.45
C CYS A 214 -4.16 6.20 6.36
N SER A 215 -4.76 5.01 6.28
CA SER A 215 -4.02 3.74 6.31
C SER A 215 -2.94 3.62 5.22
N PRO A 216 -3.14 4.12 3.99
CA PRO A 216 -2.09 4.10 2.96
C PRO A 216 -0.83 4.85 3.35
N ILE A 217 -0.94 6.09 3.85
CA ILE A 217 0.24 6.87 4.25
C ILE A 217 0.90 6.30 5.52
N ILE A 218 0.09 5.82 6.49
CA ILE A 218 0.59 5.14 7.69
C ILE A 218 1.39 3.89 7.30
N SER A 219 0.87 3.09 6.37
CA SER A 219 1.58 1.91 5.85
C SER A 219 2.90 2.26 5.16
N CYS A 220 2.94 3.35 4.40
CA CYS A 220 4.17 3.85 3.81
C CYS A 220 5.19 4.27 4.86
N ILE A 221 4.76 5.02 5.90
CA ILE A 221 5.63 5.43 7.01
C ILE A 221 6.20 4.19 7.72
N TYR A 222 5.35 3.20 8.02
CA TYR A 222 5.77 1.97 8.68
C TYR A 222 6.78 1.19 7.84
N MET A 223 6.48 0.92 6.57
CA MET A 223 7.40 0.20 5.67
C MET A 223 8.69 0.96 5.39
N HIS A 224 8.65 2.29 5.41
CA HIS A 224 9.84 3.12 5.28
C HIS A 224 10.85 2.79 6.39
N TYR A 225 10.44 2.85 7.66
CA TYR A 225 11.36 2.61 8.79
C TYR A 225 11.68 1.14 9.01
N VAL A 226 10.68 0.25 8.88
CA VAL A 226 10.86 -1.16 9.15
C VAL A 226 11.70 -1.86 8.10
N LEU A 227 11.43 -1.58 6.81
CA LEU A 227 12.07 -2.32 5.72
C LEU A 227 13.03 -1.44 4.90
N ILE A 228 12.55 -0.31 4.35
CA ILE A 228 13.27 0.35 3.25
C ILE A 228 14.49 1.09 3.75
N TRP A 229 14.34 1.90 4.81
CA TRP A 229 15.46 2.58 5.46
C TRP A 229 16.49 1.57 6.00
N TRP A 230 16.03 0.55 6.71
CA TRP A 230 16.89 -0.52 7.20
C TRP A 230 17.64 -1.25 6.09
N PHE A 231 16.95 -1.60 5.00
CA PHE A 231 17.58 -2.23 3.83
C PHE A 231 18.68 -1.37 3.25
N ARG A 232 18.41 -0.08 3.11
CA ARG A 232 19.31 0.84 2.42
C ARG A 232 20.49 1.26 3.28
N GLU A 233 20.24 1.67 4.53
CA GLU A 233 21.24 2.27 5.40
C GLU A 233 22.02 1.25 6.24
N VAL A 234 21.42 0.08 6.51
CA VAL A 234 22.03 -0.94 7.36
C VAL A 234 22.42 -2.19 6.58
N VAL A 235 21.48 -2.77 5.84
CA VAL A 235 21.69 -4.05 5.15
C VAL A 235 22.65 -3.91 3.99
N THR A 236 22.39 -3.00 3.05
CA THR A 236 23.14 -2.87 1.80
C THR A 236 24.66 -2.69 2.04
N PRO A 237 25.13 -1.89 3.03
CA PRO A 237 26.57 -1.77 3.31
C PRO A 237 27.22 -3.07 3.87
N MET A 238 26.42 -3.99 4.42
CA MET A 238 26.92 -5.25 4.98
C MET A 238 27.02 -6.38 3.95
N LEU A 239 26.38 -6.22 2.79
CA LEU A 239 26.34 -7.25 1.76
C LEU A 239 27.63 -7.27 0.92
N LYS A 240 28.00 -8.48 0.45
CA LYS A 240 29.19 -8.68 -0.39
C LYS A 240 28.99 -8.22 -1.83
N GLY A 241 27.76 -8.18 -2.28
CA GLY A 241 27.44 -7.84 -3.65
C GLY A 241 26.20 -6.98 -3.81
N TYR A 242 25.79 -6.83 -5.06
CA TYR A 242 24.60 -6.05 -5.38
C TYR A 242 23.34 -6.64 -4.73
N ALA A 243 22.55 -5.77 -4.14
CA ALA A 243 21.17 -6.04 -3.76
C ALA A 243 20.27 -4.87 -4.20
N GLY A 244 19.01 -5.17 -4.46
CA GLY A 244 18.01 -4.17 -4.84
C GLY A 244 16.64 -4.53 -4.29
N LEU A 245 15.85 -3.51 -3.97
CA LEU A 245 14.53 -3.64 -3.36
C LEU A 245 13.48 -2.87 -4.16
N VAL A 246 12.29 -3.45 -4.30
CA VAL A 246 11.07 -2.77 -4.77
C VAL A 246 9.93 -3.14 -3.84
N VAL A 247 9.24 -2.13 -3.33
CA VAL A 247 8.11 -2.28 -2.39
C VAL A 247 6.86 -1.66 -3.00
N TYR A 248 5.76 -2.39 -2.97
CA TYR A 248 4.44 -1.89 -3.34
C TYR A 248 3.43 -2.26 -2.26
N ALA A 249 3.18 -1.34 -1.35
CA ALA A 249 2.43 -1.59 -0.11
C ALA A 249 3.10 -2.68 0.75
N ASP A 250 2.42 -3.80 0.96
CA ASP A 250 2.90 -4.99 1.66
C ASP A 250 3.60 -6.03 0.76
N ASP A 251 3.49 -5.87 -0.56
CA ASP A 251 4.13 -6.74 -1.56
C ASP A 251 5.52 -6.22 -1.92
N PHE A 252 6.56 -7.01 -1.77
CA PHE A 252 7.92 -6.58 -2.07
C PHE A 252 8.79 -7.69 -2.64
N VAL A 253 9.77 -7.27 -3.44
CA VAL A 253 10.75 -8.16 -4.06
C VAL A 253 12.16 -7.64 -3.79
N VAL A 254 13.04 -8.53 -3.35
CA VAL A 254 14.46 -8.23 -3.15
C VAL A 254 15.31 -9.07 -4.11
N THR A 255 16.27 -8.43 -4.76
CA THR A 255 17.18 -9.07 -5.70
C THR A 255 18.59 -9.09 -5.15
N PHE A 256 19.35 -10.18 -5.38
CA PHE A 256 20.70 -10.34 -4.86
C PHE A 256 21.66 -10.90 -5.92
N GLN A 257 22.91 -10.51 -5.81
CA GLN A 257 24.01 -11.08 -6.58
C GLN A 257 24.46 -12.44 -6.03
N TYR A 258 24.61 -12.56 -4.72
CA TYR A 258 25.13 -13.75 -4.05
C TYR A 258 24.05 -14.45 -3.22
N LYS A 259 24.11 -15.79 -3.21
CA LYS A 259 23.19 -16.62 -2.41
C LYS A 259 23.38 -16.40 -0.92
N SER A 260 24.64 -16.25 -0.49
CA SER A 260 24.97 -15.97 0.92
C SER A 260 24.26 -14.73 1.43
N ASP A 261 24.29 -13.65 0.65
CA ASP A 261 23.66 -12.38 1.01
C ASP A 261 22.13 -12.52 1.09
N ALA A 262 21.55 -13.25 0.14
CA ALA A 262 20.11 -13.50 0.12
C ALA A 262 19.63 -14.33 1.32
N VAL A 263 20.36 -15.38 1.70
CA VAL A 263 20.05 -16.22 2.85
C VAL A 263 20.22 -15.41 4.14
N TRP A 264 21.34 -14.71 4.28
CA TRP A 264 21.60 -13.85 5.43
C TRP A 264 20.51 -12.80 5.61
N PHE A 265 20.15 -12.11 4.52
CA PHE A 265 19.07 -11.11 4.55
C PHE A 265 17.74 -11.72 4.97
N TYR A 266 17.37 -12.89 4.45
CA TYR A 266 16.07 -13.50 4.74
C TYR A 266 15.93 -13.86 6.24
N GLU A 267 16.98 -14.38 6.87
CA GLU A 267 16.96 -14.66 8.30
C GLU A 267 16.88 -13.37 9.14
N HIS A 268 17.67 -12.35 8.79
CA HIS A 268 17.63 -11.06 9.49
C HIS A 268 16.29 -10.31 9.25
N LEU A 269 15.68 -10.48 8.08
CA LEU A 269 14.37 -9.92 7.79
C LEU A 269 13.28 -10.49 8.70
N LYS A 270 13.29 -11.81 8.99
CA LYS A 270 12.34 -12.43 9.93
C LYS A 270 12.44 -11.79 11.32
N HIS A 271 13.66 -11.68 11.84
CA HIS A 271 13.92 -11.04 13.13
C HIS A 271 13.48 -9.55 13.11
N ARG A 272 13.83 -8.84 12.04
CA ARG A 272 13.46 -7.45 11.88
C ARG A 272 11.94 -7.25 11.88
N MET A 273 11.20 -8.03 11.11
CA MET A 273 9.75 -7.98 11.07
C MET A 273 9.13 -8.29 12.43
N GLY A 274 9.60 -9.36 13.10
CA GLY A 274 9.13 -9.74 14.43
C GLY A 274 9.32 -8.64 15.49
N HIS A 275 10.43 -7.90 15.44
CA HIS A 275 10.67 -6.76 16.34
C HIS A 275 9.61 -5.65 16.22
N PHE A 276 8.99 -5.51 15.05
CA PHE A 276 7.96 -4.52 14.77
C PHE A 276 6.54 -5.14 14.69
N GLY A 277 6.30 -6.28 15.32
CA GLY A 277 4.97 -6.90 15.35
C GLY A 277 4.52 -7.54 14.03
N LEU A 278 5.41 -7.65 13.03
CA LEU A 278 5.08 -8.22 11.73
C LEU A 278 5.67 -9.64 11.60
N SER A 279 5.04 -10.45 10.75
CA SER A 279 5.54 -11.78 10.40
C SER A 279 5.48 -12.01 8.89
N LEU A 280 6.42 -12.80 8.37
CA LEU A 280 6.40 -13.22 6.98
C LEU A 280 5.46 -14.42 6.79
N GLU A 281 4.80 -14.51 5.64
CA GLU A 281 4.05 -15.70 5.23
C GLU A 281 5.05 -16.72 4.66
N GLU A 282 5.57 -17.62 5.51
CA GLU A 282 6.67 -18.52 5.12
C GLU A 282 6.32 -19.43 3.95
N GLU A 283 5.07 -19.91 3.87
CA GLU A 283 4.61 -20.77 2.76
C GLU A 283 4.65 -20.05 1.40
N LYS A 284 4.59 -18.73 1.39
CA LYS A 284 4.63 -17.92 0.17
C LYS A 284 6.00 -17.29 -0.07
N SER A 285 6.80 -17.14 0.98
CA SER A 285 8.12 -16.52 0.89
C SER A 285 9.15 -17.51 0.32
N ARG A 286 9.80 -17.14 -0.78
CA ARG A 286 10.69 -18.05 -1.50
C ARG A 286 11.94 -17.35 -1.99
N LEU A 287 13.08 -17.98 -1.75
CA LEU A 287 14.34 -17.61 -2.40
C LEU A 287 14.48 -18.37 -3.72
N ILE A 288 14.52 -17.65 -4.81
CA ILE A 288 14.43 -18.18 -6.17
C ILE A 288 15.75 -17.90 -6.90
N GLU A 289 16.31 -18.94 -7.52
CA GLU A 289 17.42 -18.80 -8.45
C GLU A 289 16.92 -18.18 -9.76
N PHE A 290 17.42 -17.00 -10.09
CA PHE A 290 16.91 -16.16 -11.17
C PHE A 290 18.07 -15.40 -11.83
N GLY A 291 17.86 -14.86 -13.04
CA GLY A 291 18.84 -14.02 -13.70
C GLY A 291 19.57 -14.69 -14.86
N ARG A 292 20.60 -13.98 -15.36
CA ARG A 292 21.30 -14.33 -16.61
C ARG A 292 21.86 -15.78 -16.62
N TYR A 293 22.40 -16.22 -15.52
CA TYR A 293 23.07 -17.52 -15.37
C TYR A 293 22.18 -18.61 -14.75
N ALA A 294 20.91 -18.27 -14.42
CA ALA A 294 20.02 -19.23 -13.78
C ALA A 294 19.80 -20.50 -14.59
N LYS A 295 19.69 -20.40 -15.94
CA LYS A 295 19.52 -21.56 -16.80
C LYS A 295 20.71 -22.53 -16.75
N GLU A 296 21.95 -22.01 -16.74
CA GLU A 296 23.16 -22.82 -16.68
C GLU A 296 23.30 -23.51 -15.32
N ARG A 297 23.05 -22.78 -14.25
CA ARG A 297 23.09 -23.32 -12.89
C ARG A 297 22.03 -24.39 -12.66
N CYS A 298 20.79 -24.12 -13.05
CA CYS A 298 19.69 -25.06 -12.90
C CYS A 298 19.86 -26.31 -13.79
N SER A 299 20.45 -26.17 -14.98
CA SER A 299 20.68 -27.36 -15.86
C SER A 299 21.69 -28.34 -15.24
N LYS A 300 22.68 -27.87 -14.48
CA LYS A 300 23.63 -28.72 -13.73
C LYS A 300 22.96 -29.56 -12.64
N SER A 301 21.85 -29.06 -12.07
CA SER A 301 21.04 -29.76 -11.06
C SER A 301 19.78 -30.42 -11.63
N GLY A 302 19.62 -30.49 -12.96
CA GLY A 302 18.45 -31.07 -13.62
C GLY A 302 17.15 -30.30 -13.43
N THR A 303 17.21 -29.04 -12.98
CA THR A 303 16.04 -28.20 -12.69
C THR A 303 15.84 -27.10 -13.74
N LYS A 304 14.73 -26.37 -13.66
CA LYS A 304 14.45 -25.20 -14.49
C LYS A 304 14.58 -23.92 -13.65
N PRO A 305 14.98 -22.78 -14.27
CA PRO A 305 14.95 -21.49 -13.59
C PRO A 305 13.58 -21.20 -12.96
N GLY A 306 13.59 -20.71 -11.74
CA GLY A 306 12.38 -20.38 -11.03
C GLY A 306 11.60 -19.23 -11.69
N THR A 307 10.36 -19.09 -11.28
CA THR A 307 9.49 -17.97 -11.64
C THR A 307 8.84 -17.42 -10.39
N PHE A 308 8.55 -16.12 -10.36
CA PHE A 308 7.85 -15.49 -9.26
C PHE A 308 6.74 -14.57 -9.78
N THR A 309 5.82 -14.20 -8.91
CA THR A 309 4.69 -13.34 -9.28
C THR A 309 4.73 -12.07 -8.46
N PHE A 310 4.81 -10.93 -9.13
CA PHE A 310 4.77 -9.60 -8.51
C PHE A 310 3.72 -8.74 -9.22
N LEU A 311 2.83 -8.11 -8.46
CA LEU A 311 1.75 -7.25 -8.96
C LEU A 311 0.92 -7.88 -10.10
N GLY A 312 0.61 -9.17 -9.96
CA GLY A 312 -0.20 -9.91 -10.94
C GLY A 312 0.53 -10.39 -12.19
N PHE A 313 1.83 -10.14 -12.32
CA PHE A 313 2.67 -10.62 -13.42
C PHE A 313 3.58 -11.75 -12.96
N THR A 314 3.61 -12.85 -13.72
CA THR A 314 4.64 -13.89 -13.56
C THR A 314 5.86 -13.50 -14.36
N HIS A 315 7.00 -13.36 -13.67
CA HIS A 315 8.32 -13.06 -14.25
C HIS A 315 9.09 -14.37 -14.50
N TYR A 316 9.76 -14.47 -15.66
CA TYR A 316 10.55 -15.64 -16.02
C TYR A 316 11.76 -15.29 -16.88
N CYS A 317 12.83 -16.08 -16.72
CA CYS A 317 14.04 -15.94 -17.52
C CYS A 317 13.80 -16.37 -18.97
N SER A 318 14.25 -15.57 -19.92
CA SER A 318 14.08 -15.80 -21.37
C SER A 318 15.26 -15.23 -22.15
N LYS A 319 15.17 -15.29 -23.46
CA LYS A 319 16.12 -14.68 -24.40
C LYS A 319 15.39 -13.81 -25.43
N SER A 320 16.06 -12.78 -25.92
CA SER A 320 15.64 -12.03 -27.11
C SER A 320 15.83 -12.86 -28.38
N LYS A 321 15.32 -12.36 -29.51
CA LYS A 321 15.57 -12.99 -30.84
C LYS A 321 17.09 -13.15 -31.12
N ASN A 322 17.91 -12.22 -30.62
CA ASN A 322 19.36 -12.22 -30.80
C ASN A 322 20.10 -12.98 -29.67
N GLY A 323 19.45 -13.88 -28.94
CA GLY A 323 20.06 -14.73 -27.92
C GLY A 323 20.41 -14.02 -26.59
N ARG A 324 20.27 -12.69 -26.48
CA ARG A 324 20.58 -11.94 -25.25
C ARG A 324 19.58 -12.25 -24.13
N PHE A 325 20.04 -12.34 -22.89
CA PHE A 325 19.18 -12.52 -21.73
C PHE A 325 18.11 -11.44 -21.63
N ARG A 326 16.88 -11.87 -21.34
CA ARG A 326 15.71 -11.02 -21.09
C ARG A 326 14.84 -11.61 -20.01
N VAL A 327 14.22 -10.76 -19.22
CA VAL A 327 13.13 -11.14 -18.33
C VAL A 327 11.82 -10.86 -19.04
N LYS A 328 11.05 -11.90 -19.28
CA LYS A 328 9.70 -11.76 -19.85
C LYS A 328 8.65 -11.88 -18.76
N ARG A 329 7.51 -11.31 -19.05
CA ARG A 329 6.35 -11.27 -18.15
C ARG A 329 5.14 -11.84 -18.87
N LYS A 330 4.24 -12.40 -18.09
CA LYS A 330 2.89 -12.77 -18.51
C LYS A 330 1.94 -12.55 -17.34
N THR A 331 0.66 -12.34 -17.62
CA THR A 331 -0.37 -12.36 -16.56
C THR A 331 -0.24 -13.63 -15.73
N SER A 332 -0.30 -13.51 -14.42
CA SER A 332 -0.25 -14.69 -13.56
C SER A 332 -1.42 -15.64 -13.86
N LYS A 333 -1.16 -16.95 -13.86
CA LYS A 333 -2.16 -17.98 -14.19
C LYS A 333 -3.46 -17.81 -13.39
N LYS A 334 -3.33 -17.46 -12.10
CA LYS A 334 -4.47 -17.24 -11.21
C LYS A 334 -5.32 -16.04 -11.66
N LYS A 335 -4.70 -14.90 -11.97
CA LYS A 335 -5.41 -13.69 -12.42
C LYS A 335 -6.03 -13.86 -13.80
N PHE A 336 -5.33 -14.53 -14.71
CA PHE A 336 -5.86 -14.84 -16.03
C PHE A 336 -7.09 -15.77 -15.94
N ALA A 337 -6.99 -16.88 -15.23
CA ALA A 337 -8.11 -17.82 -15.06
C ALA A 337 -9.31 -17.15 -14.34
N LYS A 338 -9.07 -16.26 -13.36
CA LYS A 338 -10.14 -15.48 -12.74
C LYS A 338 -10.84 -14.60 -13.76
N LYS A 339 -10.07 -13.85 -14.58
CA LYS A 339 -10.64 -12.96 -15.60
C LYS A 339 -11.46 -13.73 -16.64
N CYS A 340 -11.00 -14.89 -17.09
CA CYS A 340 -11.77 -15.74 -17.99
C CYS A 340 -13.10 -16.20 -17.36
N ARG A 341 -13.11 -16.59 -16.08
CA ARG A 341 -14.34 -16.97 -15.39
C ARG A 341 -15.31 -15.78 -15.24
N GLU A 342 -14.82 -14.60 -14.86
CA GLU A 342 -15.63 -13.38 -14.76
C GLU A 342 -16.29 -13.04 -16.10
N ILE A 343 -15.54 -13.10 -17.20
CA ILE A 343 -16.08 -12.82 -18.53
C ILE A 343 -17.12 -13.89 -18.92
N ASN A 344 -16.85 -15.17 -18.63
CA ASN A 344 -17.78 -16.24 -18.95
C ASN A 344 -19.10 -16.13 -18.18
N GLN A 345 -19.03 -15.79 -16.89
CA GLN A 345 -20.24 -15.54 -16.07
C GLN A 345 -21.01 -14.32 -16.61
N LEU A 346 -20.30 -13.24 -16.94
CA LEU A 346 -20.93 -12.04 -17.51
C LEU A 346 -21.61 -12.34 -18.85
N MET A 347 -20.98 -13.13 -19.72
CA MET A 347 -21.61 -13.58 -20.97
C MET A 347 -22.92 -14.36 -20.73
N GLY A 348 -22.96 -15.16 -19.67
CA GLY A 348 -24.20 -15.85 -19.24
C GLY A 348 -25.34 -14.88 -18.90
N HIS A 349 -25.02 -13.76 -18.23
CA HIS A 349 -26.02 -12.72 -17.89
C HIS A 349 -26.42 -11.83 -19.09
N MET A 350 -25.57 -11.71 -20.11
CA MET A 350 -25.81 -10.85 -21.28
C MET A 350 -26.55 -11.54 -22.42
N LYS A 351 -27.06 -12.78 -22.24
CA LYS A 351 -27.73 -13.56 -23.31
C LYS A 351 -28.91 -12.84 -23.96
N THR A 352 -29.60 -11.96 -23.23
CA THR A 352 -30.76 -11.18 -23.70
C THR A 352 -30.40 -9.78 -24.20
N TRP A 353 -29.13 -9.39 -24.10
CA TRP A 353 -28.69 -8.04 -24.49
C TRP A 353 -28.53 -7.93 -26.00
N LYS A 354 -28.65 -6.70 -26.52
CA LYS A 354 -28.35 -6.43 -27.93
C LYS A 354 -26.85 -6.62 -28.19
N LEU A 355 -26.49 -7.12 -29.36
CA LEU A 355 -25.09 -7.39 -29.73
C LEU A 355 -24.18 -6.16 -29.54
N LYS A 356 -24.66 -4.97 -29.86
CA LYS A 356 -23.94 -3.70 -29.70
C LYS A 356 -23.57 -3.45 -28.22
N GLU A 357 -24.46 -3.72 -27.29
CA GLU A 357 -24.27 -3.54 -25.86
C GLU A 357 -23.26 -4.56 -25.32
N ILE A 358 -23.38 -5.83 -25.72
CA ILE A 358 -22.43 -6.91 -25.38
C ILE A 358 -21.02 -6.52 -25.85
N THR A 359 -20.88 -6.09 -27.11
CA THR A 359 -19.58 -5.71 -27.69
C THR A 359 -18.98 -4.50 -26.96
N ALA A 360 -19.78 -3.47 -26.65
CA ALA A 360 -19.30 -2.31 -25.90
C ALA A 360 -18.81 -2.70 -24.50
N LYS A 361 -19.56 -3.57 -23.78
CA LYS A 361 -19.19 -4.04 -22.44
C LYS A 361 -17.91 -4.88 -22.46
N LEU A 362 -17.78 -5.80 -23.40
CA LEU A 362 -16.57 -6.62 -23.56
C LEU A 362 -15.36 -5.77 -23.91
N ASN A 363 -15.50 -4.80 -24.83
CA ASN A 363 -14.41 -3.89 -25.19
C ASN A 363 -13.97 -3.06 -23.98
N GLN A 364 -14.88 -2.55 -23.14
CA GLN A 364 -14.54 -1.85 -21.91
C GLN A 364 -13.66 -2.73 -20.98
N ILE A 365 -14.06 -3.99 -20.79
CA ILE A 365 -13.34 -4.94 -19.92
C ILE A 365 -11.96 -5.29 -20.48
N LEU A 366 -11.89 -5.61 -21.79
CA LEU A 366 -10.65 -5.97 -22.47
C LEU A 366 -9.68 -4.78 -22.54
N THR A 367 -10.16 -3.58 -22.81
CA THR A 367 -9.35 -2.36 -22.81
C THR A 367 -8.71 -2.14 -21.44
N GLY A 368 -9.48 -2.23 -20.36
CA GLY A 368 -8.93 -2.12 -19.00
C GLY A 368 -7.90 -3.22 -18.68
N TYR A 369 -8.16 -4.45 -19.13
CA TYR A 369 -7.23 -5.57 -18.99
C TYR A 369 -5.92 -5.34 -19.75
N TYR A 370 -5.98 -4.88 -20.99
CA TYR A 370 -4.81 -4.59 -21.81
C TYR A 370 -4.02 -3.38 -21.31
N HIS A 371 -4.69 -2.34 -20.81
CA HIS A 371 -4.01 -1.20 -20.18
C HIS A 371 -3.14 -1.62 -18.99
N TYR A 372 -3.56 -2.64 -18.25
CA TYR A 372 -2.78 -3.14 -17.12
C TYR A 372 -1.73 -4.19 -17.52
N TYR A 373 -2.12 -5.21 -18.28
CA TYR A 373 -1.27 -6.37 -18.58
C TYR A 373 -0.52 -6.29 -19.92
N GLY A 374 -0.81 -5.34 -20.78
CA GLY A 374 -0.20 -5.18 -22.10
C GLY A 374 1.14 -4.42 -22.12
N ILE A 375 1.98 -4.55 -21.06
CA ILE A 375 3.26 -3.84 -20.90
C ILE A 375 4.47 -4.74 -21.15
#